data_0f3299dd79e3fa157ff468dff1318b7e
#
_entry.id   0f3299dd79e3fa157ff468dff1318b7e
#
_cell.length_a   1.000
_cell.length_b   1.000
_cell.length_c   1.000
_cell.angle_alpha   90.00
_cell.angle_beta   90.00
_cell.angle_gamma   90.00
#
_symmetry.space_group_name_H-M   'P 1'
#
loop_
_entity.id
_entity.type
_entity.pdbx_description
1 polymer ?
#
loop_
_entity_poly.entity_id
_entity_poly.type
_entity_poly.pdbx_seq_one_letter_code
_entity_poly.pdbx_strand_id
1 'polypeptide(L)'
;MTTTYTLLASNVLGTSSSSVTFSSISSSYRDLVLVVDVLAVSSTARANLRINSDSGTNYALVGLYSGSASFSPPGAGGFTNIQPNSEASTTNKASYTAQLLDYSVTDKHKMLLIRTSSSTDASFTTWRWTNTAVINSIEIFATSSNFAVGSSFY
;
A
#
# COMPACT_ATOMS: atom_id res chain seq x y z
N MET A 1 -25.61 -16.75 3.49
CA MET A 1 -25.02 -15.42 3.68
C MET A 1 -23.93 -15.27 2.63
N THR A 2 -24.02 -14.29 1.76
CA THR A 2 -22.96 -14.03 0.76
C THR A 2 -21.78 -13.36 1.46
N THR A 3 -20.58 -13.89 1.30
CA THR A 3 -19.36 -13.31 1.85
C THR A 3 -19.06 -11.99 1.13
N THR A 4 -18.92 -10.89 1.88
CA THR A 4 -18.63 -9.56 1.30
C THR A 4 -17.17 -9.47 0.83
N TYR A 5 -16.25 -10.16 1.52
CA TYR A 5 -14.83 -10.23 1.19
C TYR A 5 -14.36 -11.69 1.18
N THR A 6 -13.46 -12.01 0.26
CA THR A 6 -12.78 -13.31 0.18
C THR A 6 -11.29 -13.06 0.44
N LEU A 7 -10.71 -13.76 1.41
CA LEU A 7 -9.27 -13.70 1.66
C LEU A 7 -8.56 -14.40 0.49
N LEU A 8 -7.74 -13.66 -0.26
CA LEU A 8 -7.00 -14.18 -1.41
C LEU A 8 -5.61 -14.67 -1.01
N ALA A 9 -4.95 -13.94 -0.11
CA ALA A 9 -3.63 -14.28 0.38
C ALA A 9 -3.40 -13.61 1.75
N SER A 10 -2.48 -14.17 2.54
CA SER A 10 -2.02 -13.57 3.77
C SER A 10 -0.56 -13.93 4.02
N ASN A 11 0.16 -13.04 4.70
CA ASN A 11 1.51 -13.29 5.17
C ASN A 11 1.68 -12.67 6.56
N VAL A 12 2.07 -13.48 7.53
CA VAL A 12 2.48 -13.02 8.86
C VAL A 12 3.95 -13.39 9.03
N LEU A 13 4.80 -12.40 9.25
CA LEU A 13 6.24 -12.61 9.27
C LEU A 13 6.68 -13.43 10.49
N GLY A 14 7.26 -14.60 10.25
CA GLY A 14 7.97 -15.41 11.24
C GLY A 14 9.44 -15.01 11.41
N THR A 15 9.99 -14.26 10.44
CA THR A 15 11.33 -13.67 10.45
C THR A 15 11.24 -12.26 9.88
N SER A 16 12.22 -11.40 10.24
CA SER A 16 12.24 -10.04 9.65
C SER A 16 12.45 -10.07 8.14
N SER A 17 11.80 -9.15 7.43
CA SER A 17 11.89 -9.06 5.98
C SER A 17 11.91 -7.61 5.51
N SER A 18 12.62 -7.35 4.43
CA SER A 18 12.59 -6.04 3.76
C SER A 18 11.37 -5.85 2.85
N SER A 19 10.71 -6.93 2.44
CA SER A 19 9.53 -6.86 1.58
C SER A 19 8.66 -8.11 1.69
N VAL A 20 7.39 -7.95 1.27
CA VAL A 20 6.42 -9.02 1.03
C VAL A 20 5.80 -8.76 -0.34
N THR A 21 5.68 -9.80 -1.17
CA THR A 21 5.07 -9.70 -2.49
C THR A 21 3.91 -10.69 -2.61
N PHE A 22 2.75 -10.18 -2.96
CA PHE A 22 1.63 -10.98 -3.45
C PHE A 22 1.68 -10.99 -4.97
N SER A 23 1.80 -12.16 -5.56
CA SER A 23 1.87 -12.37 -7.00
C SER A 23 0.73 -13.26 -7.49
N SER A 24 0.53 -13.30 -8.80
CA SER A 24 -0.54 -14.10 -9.42
C SER A 24 -1.94 -13.75 -8.87
N ILE A 25 -2.17 -12.47 -8.59
CA ILE A 25 -3.48 -11.99 -8.14
C ILE A 25 -4.49 -12.25 -9.25
N SER A 26 -5.56 -12.98 -8.92
CA SER A 26 -6.63 -13.29 -9.86
C SER A 26 -7.34 -12.03 -10.34
N SER A 27 -7.66 -11.92 -11.61
CA SER A 27 -8.45 -10.82 -12.19
C SER A 27 -9.97 -11.03 -12.06
N SER A 28 -10.42 -12.05 -11.33
CA SER A 28 -11.83 -12.43 -11.23
C SER A 28 -12.67 -11.56 -10.30
N TYR A 29 -12.05 -10.70 -9.53
CA TYR A 29 -12.72 -9.80 -8.60
C TYR A 29 -12.75 -8.38 -9.16
N ARG A 30 -13.67 -7.57 -8.68
CA ARG A 30 -13.79 -6.18 -9.10
C ARG A 30 -12.76 -5.29 -8.42
N ASP A 31 -12.65 -5.42 -7.11
CA ASP A 31 -11.82 -4.56 -6.27
C ASP A 31 -10.93 -5.42 -5.38
N LEU A 32 -9.80 -4.89 -4.95
CA LEU A 32 -8.93 -5.51 -3.94
C LEU A 32 -8.88 -4.62 -2.70
N VAL A 33 -8.74 -5.27 -1.55
CA VAL A 33 -8.43 -4.61 -0.28
C VAL A 33 -7.15 -5.21 0.26
N LEU A 34 -6.16 -4.36 0.47
CA LEU A 34 -4.92 -4.73 1.13
C LEU A 34 -4.94 -4.13 2.55
N VAL A 35 -4.71 -4.98 3.54
CA VAL A 35 -4.56 -4.58 4.94
C VAL A 35 -3.12 -4.84 5.37
N VAL A 36 -2.47 -3.85 5.92
CA VAL A 36 -1.06 -3.91 6.36
C VAL A 36 -0.95 -3.43 7.79
N ASP A 37 -0.25 -4.22 8.62
CA ASP A 37 0.00 -3.92 10.01
C ASP A 37 1.45 -4.29 10.34
N VAL A 38 2.32 -3.30 10.49
CA VAL A 38 3.77 -3.50 10.54
C VAL A 38 4.43 -2.90 11.77
N LEU A 39 5.50 -3.55 12.23
CA LEU A 39 6.49 -3.05 13.17
C LEU A 39 7.85 -2.92 12.45
N ALA A 40 8.70 -2.02 12.93
CA ALA A 40 10.08 -1.90 12.46
C ALA A 40 11.04 -2.75 13.30
N VAL A 41 12.09 -3.28 12.68
CA VAL A 41 13.17 -3.99 13.39
C VAL A 41 14.03 -3.02 14.19
N SER A 42 14.32 -1.85 13.60
CA SER A 42 15.14 -0.80 14.21
C SER A 42 14.66 0.56 13.71
N SER A 43 14.83 1.61 14.53
CA SER A 43 14.37 2.96 14.19
C SER A 43 12.90 2.98 13.71
N THR A 44 12.65 3.42 12.48
CA THR A 44 11.33 3.48 11.88
C THR A 44 11.29 2.79 10.51
N ALA A 45 10.12 2.31 10.10
CA ALA A 45 9.88 1.76 8.78
C ALA A 45 8.54 2.24 8.22
N ARG A 46 8.52 2.58 6.95
CA ARG A 46 7.29 2.78 6.18
C ARG A 46 7.08 1.60 5.26
N ALA A 47 5.85 1.17 5.13
CA ALA A 47 5.47 0.11 4.22
C ALA A 47 4.97 0.72 2.90
N ASN A 48 5.90 0.96 1.98
CA ASN A 48 5.59 1.47 0.65
C ASN A 48 5.07 0.37 -0.27
N LEU A 49 4.32 0.76 -1.29
CA LEU A 49 3.72 -0.15 -2.26
C LEU A 49 4.29 0.05 -3.65
N ARG A 50 4.43 -1.05 -4.38
CA ARG A 50 4.69 -1.05 -5.81
C ARG A 50 3.74 -2.02 -6.51
N ILE A 51 3.15 -1.56 -7.61
CA ILE A 51 2.20 -2.34 -8.42
C ILE A 51 2.93 -2.91 -9.61
N ASN A 52 2.78 -4.21 -9.87
CA ASN A 52 3.35 -4.92 -11.03
C ASN A 52 4.85 -4.65 -11.21
N SER A 53 5.60 -4.50 -10.12
CA SER A 53 7.03 -4.16 -10.11
C SER A 53 7.37 -2.83 -10.82
N ASP A 54 6.39 -1.95 -11.04
CA ASP A 54 6.59 -0.66 -11.70
C ASP A 54 7.38 0.28 -10.79
N SER A 55 8.61 0.56 -11.14
CA SER A 55 9.51 1.51 -10.48
C SER A 55 9.68 2.82 -11.25
N GLY A 56 8.90 3.02 -12.31
CA GLY A 56 8.84 4.28 -13.06
C GLY A 56 8.10 5.38 -12.30
N THR A 57 8.19 6.61 -12.79
CA THR A 57 7.53 7.78 -12.19
C THR A 57 6.04 7.83 -12.54
N ASN A 58 5.34 6.70 -12.36
CA ASN A 58 3.96 6.48 -12.80
C ASN A 58 2.92 6.65 -11.68
N TYR A 59 3.31 7.14 -10.50
CA TYR A 59 2.40 7.32 -9.37
C TYR A 59 2.18 8.79 -9.07
N ALA A 60 0.93 9.15 -8.77
CA ALA A 60 0.53 10.50 -8.38
C ALA A 60 -0.34 10.43 -7.11
N LEU A 61 -0.28 11.48 -6.29
CA LEU A 61 -0.88 11.55 -4.96
C LEU A 61 -1.75 12.79 -4.80
N VAL A 62 -2.89 12.61 -4.13
CA VAL A 62 -3.61 13.68 -3.40
C VAL A 62 -3.86 13.17 -1.99
N GLY A 63 -3.56 13.95 -0.96
CA GLY A 63 -3.68 13.47 0.41
C GLY A 63 -4.03 14.53 1.44
N LEU A 64 -4.71 14.07 2.49
CA LEU A 64 -4.95 14.77 3.74
C LEU A 64 -4.16 14.08 4.84
N TYR A 65 -3.37 14.84 5.58
CA TYR A 65 -2.52 14.35 6.65
C TYR A 65 -2.88 15.04 7.96
N SER A 66 -2.61 14.43 9.10
CA SER A 66 -2.78 15.08 10.38
C SER A 66 -1.94 16.37 10.41
N GLY A 67 -2.60 17.50 10.60
CA GLY A 67 -1.97 18.84 10.67
C GLY A 67 -1.68 19.51 9.34
N SER A 68 -1.85 18.88 8.19
CA SER A 68 -1.66 19.53 6.87
C SER A 68 -2.42 18.83 5.74
N ALA A 69 -2.78 19.59 4.72
CA ALA A 69 -3.22 19.06 3.45
C ALA A 69 -2.05 19.13 2.44
N SER A 70 -1.74 18.03 1.79
CA SER A 70 -0.75 17.99 0.72
C SER A 70 -1.42 17.63 -0.58
N PHE A 71 -1.24 18.48 -1.58
CA PHE A 71 -1.72 18.23 -2.94
C PHE A 71 -0.50 18.11 -3.84
N SER A 72 -0.34 16.96 -4.47
CA SER A 72 0.56 16.87 -5.62
C SER A 72 -0.11 17.58 -6.81
N PRO A 73 0.59 18.48 -7.52
CA PRO A 73 -0.01 19.19 -8.64
C PRO A 73 -0.63 18.21 -9.66
N PRO A 74 -1.75 18.57 -10.31
CA PRO A 74 -2.32 17.75 -11.38
C PRO A 74 -1.28 17.51 -12.48
N GLY A 75 -1.07 16.26 -12.86
CA GLY A 75 -0.11 15.89 -13.89
C GLY A 75 1.32 15.65 -13.41
N ALA A 76 1.66 15.91 -12.16
CA ALA A 76 2.91 15.48 -11.57
C ALA A 76 2.85 13.98 -11.24
N GLY A 77 3.00 13.13 -12.23
CA GLY A 77 3.56 11.82 -12.03
C GLY A 77 5.02 12.03 -11.60
N GLY A 78 5.40 11.65 -10.42
CA GLY A 78 6.73 11.94 -9.89
C GLY A 78 7.17 10.92 -8.87
N PHE A 79 6.26 10.07 -8.43
CA PHE A 79 6.59 9.03 -7.47
C PHE A 79 6.87 7.71 -8.18
N THR A 80 7.91 7.02 -7.72
CA THR A 80 8.31 5.69 -8.21
C THR A 80 7.63 4.55 -7.44
N ASN A 81 6.81 4.89 -6.47
CA ASN A 81 6.03 3.99 -5.62
C ASN A 81 4.93 4.76 -4.89
N ILE A 82 4.00 4.03 -4.31
CA ILE A 82 2.97 4.54 -3.42
C ILE A 82 3.54 4.59 -2.00
N GLN A 83 3.39 5.73 -1.34
CA GLN A 83 3.95 5.99 -0.01
C GLN A 83 2.81 6.29 0.97
N PRO A 84 2.20 5.27 1.59
CA PRO A 84 1.28 5.51 2.70
C PRO A 84 2.02 6.27 3.80
N ASN A 85 1.46 7.40 4.24
CA ASN A 85 2.08 8.20 5.30
C ASN A 85 1.79 7.56 6.65
N SER A 86 2.48 6.45 6.93
CA SER A 86 2.32 5.70 8.17
C SER A 86 3.67 5.10 8.54
N GLU A 87 4.20 5.53 9.67
CA GLU A 87 5.53 5.16 10.14
C GLU A 87 5.44 4.27 11.37
N ALA A 88 5.90 3.04 11.22
CA ALA A 88 6.05 2.09 12.32
C ALA A 88 7.35 2.36 13.08
N SER A 89 7.34 2.14 14.39
CA SER A 89 8.54 2.07 15.22
C SER A 89 8.82 0.64 15.68
N THR A 90 9.81 0.46 16.53
CA THR A 90 10.12 -0.85 17.13
C THR A 90 9.08 -1.31 18.16
N THR A 91 8.25 -0.40 18.66
CA THR A 91 7.26 -0.65 19.72
C THR A 91 5.83 -0.34 19.28
N ASN A 92 5.65 0.58 18.34
CA ASN A 92 4.34 1.01 17.88
C ASN A 92 4.13 0.60 16.43
N LYS A 93 3.08 -0.15 16.21
CA LYS A 93 2.67 -0.55 14.86
C LYS A 93 2.17 0.66 14.07
N ALA A 94 2.36 0.57 12.76
CA ALA A 94 1.68 1.39 11.78
C ALA A 94 0.79 0.48 10.94
N SER A 95 -0.44 0.94 10.72
CA SER A 95 -1.44 0.19 9.96
C SER A 95 -1.97 1.02 8.81
N TYR A 96 -2.31 0.38 7.71
CA TYR A 96 -3.13 0.99 6.69
C TYR A 96 -4.03 -0.02 5.97
N THR A 97 -5.10 0.52 5.41
CA THR A 97 -5.96 -0.19 4.46
C THR A 97 -5.92 0.52 3.13
N ALA A 98 -5.57 -0.19 2.07
CA ALA A 98 -5.61 0.29 0.69
C ALA A 98 -6.70 -0.43 -0.09
N GLN A 99 -7.63 0.34 -0.69
CA GLN A 99 -8.65 -0.14 -1.61
C GLN A 99 -8.21 0.15 -3.04
N LEU A 100 -8.04 -0.89 -3.85
CA LEU A 100 -7.68 -0.82 -5.26
C LEU A 100 -8.96 -1.05 -6.08
N LEU A 101 -9.50 0.03 -6.63
CA LEU A 101 -10.77 -0.01 -7.35
C LEU A 101 -10.58 -0.44 -8.80
N ASP A 102 -11.47 -1.30 -9.28
CA ASP A 102 -11.50 -1.79 -10.67
C ASP A 102 -10.11 -2.27 -11.16
N TYR A 103 -9.37 -2.99 -10.30
CA TYR A 103 -7.96 -3.34 -10.53
C TYR A 103 -7.72 -4.22 -11.76
N SER A 104 -8.73 -4.94 -12.21
CA SER A 104 -8.66 -5.84 -13.38
C SER A 104 -9.12 -5.20 -14.69
N VAL A 105 -9.70 -4.00 -14.67
CA VAL A 105 -10.19 -3.29 -15.85
C VAL A 105 -9.03 -2.63 -16.59
N THR A 106 -9.05 -2.61 -17.92
CA THR A 106 -7.93 -2.11 -18.75
C THR A 106 -8.22 -0.82 -19.52
N ASP A 107 -9.36 -0.20 -19.29
CA ASP A 107 -9.82 1.01 -20.00
C ASP A 107 -9.49 2.33 -19.28
N LYS A 108 -8.91 2.25 -18.07
CA LYS A 108 -8.58 3.41 -17.24
C LYS A 108 -7.35 3.18 -16.36
N HIS A 109 -6.75 4.27 -15.87
CA HIS A 109 -5.71 4.21 -14.85
C HIS A 109 -6.27 3.67 -13.53
N LYS A 110 -5.40 3.09 -12.71
CA LYS A 110 -5.80 2.51 -11.43
C LYS A 110 -5.82 3.57 -10.34
N MET A 111 -6.82 3.47 -9.47
CA MET A 111 -6.98 4.33 -8.31
C MET A 111 -6.92 3.51 -7.03
N LEU A 112 -6.20 4.05 -6.04
CA LEU A 112 -6.12 3.49 -4.70
C LEU A 112 -6.59 4.54 -3.69
N LEU A 113 -7.43 4.11 -2.77
CA LEU A 113 -7.80 4.88 -1.57
C LEU A 113 -7.08 4.27 -0.37
N ILE A 114 -6.28 5.06 0.34
CA ILE A 114 -5.49 4.57 1.46
C ILE A 114 -5.85 5.36 2.72
N ARG A 115 -6.11 4.64 3.80
CA ARG A 115 -6.30 5.19 5.15
C ARG A 115 -5.21 4.62 6.02
N THR A 116 -4.52 5.49 6.75
CA THR A 116 -3.40 5.10 7.61
C THR A 116 -3.63 5.50 9.05
N SER A 117 -2.99 4.77 9.94
CA SER A 117 -2.88 5.11 11.36
C SER A 117 -1.54 4.65 11.90
N SER A 118 -0.88 5.50 12.65
CA SER A 118 0.32 5.20 13.43
C SER A 118 0.24 5.88 14.79
N SER A 119 1.28 5.78 15.60
CA SER A 119 1.34 6.46 16.91
C SER A 119 1.39 8.00 16.79
N THR A 120 1.79 8.53 15.64
CA THR A 120 2.00 9.96 15.42
C THR A 120 1.12 10.55 14.33
N ASP A 121 0.61 9.71 13.42
CA ASP A 121 -0.04 10.18 12.20
C ASP A 121 -1.33 9.42 11.89
N ALA A 122 -2.27 10.14 11.30
CA ALA A 122 -3.40 9.59 10.59
C ALA A 122 -3.51 10.29 9.23
N SER A 123 -3.78 9.55 8.18
CA SER A 123 -3.93 10.13 6.85
C SER A 123 -5.00 9.44 6.00
N PHE A 124 -5.51 10.20 5.05
CA PHE A 124 -6.34 9.71 3.96
C PHE A 124 -5.72 10.18 2.66
N THR A 125 -5.35 9.24 1.79
CA THR A 125 -4.69 9.55 0.53
C THR A 125 -5.35 8.84 -0.63
N THR A 126 -5.38 9.52 -1.78
CA THR A 126 -5.77 8.93 -3.07
C THR A 126 -4.54 8.88 -3.95
N TRP A 127 -4.25 7.71 -4.46
CA TRP A 127 -3.17 7.46 -5.39
C TRP A 127 -3.70 7.05 -6.75
N ARG A 128 -3.02 7.49 -7.79
CA ARG A 128 -3.23 7.05 -9.16
C ARG A 128 -1.96 6.37 -9.66
N TRP A 129 -2.09 5.15 -10.14
CA TRP A 129 -1.07 4.52 -10.98
C TRP A 129 -1.43 4.78 -12.45
N THR A 130 -0.57 5.51 -13.17
CA THR A 130 -0.79 5.94 -14.56
C THR A 130 -0.54 4.82 -15.56
N ASN A 131 -1.20 3.70 -15.35
CA ASN A 131 -1.15 2.51 -16.19
C ASN A 131 -2.53 1.87 -16.24
N THR A 132 -2.88 1.29 -17.39
CA THR A 132 -4.16 0.60 -17.60
C THR A 132 -4.07 -0.91 -17.40
N ALA A 133 -2.86 -1.47 -17.25
CA ALA A 133 -2.67 -2.91 -17.07
C ALA A 133 -3.43 -3.47 -15.86
N VAL A 134 -3.87 -4.71 -15.96
CA VAL A 134 -4.40 -5.46 -14.82
C VAL A 134 -3.35 -5.52 -13.70
N ILE A 135 -3.76 -5.31 -12.46
CA ILE A 135 -2.87 -5.50 -11.31
C ILE A 135 -2.83 -6.99 -11.00
N ASN A 136 -1.68 -7.62 -11.19
CA ASN A 136 -1.44 -9.03 -10.92
C ASN A 136 -0.39 -9.27 -9.84
N SER A 137 0.30 -8.22 -9.39
CA SER A 137 1.21 -8.29 -8.25
C SER A 137 1.25 -6.98 -7.46
N ILE A 138 1.42 -7.10 -6.16
CA ILE A 138 1.63 -6.00 -5.22
C ILE A 138 2.83 -6.35 -4.37
N GLU A 139 3.86 -5.52 -4.41
CA GLU A 139 4.99 -5.56 -3.51
C GLU A 139 4.80 -4.53 -2.40
N ILE A 140 4.93 -4.95 -1.15
CA ILE A 140 5.02 -4.08 0.02
C ILE A 140 6.47 -4.13 0.47
N PHE A 141 7.15 -2.99 0.50
CA PHE A 141 8.56 -2.95 0.86
C PHE A 141 8.85 -1.87 1.90
N ALA A 142 9.78 -2.21 2.77
CA ALA A 142 10.19 -1.34 3.85
C ALA A 142 11.20 -0.28 3.37
N THR A 143 11.10 0.92 3.93
CA THR A 143 12.11 1.97 3.80
C THR A 143 12.83 2.13 5.13
N SER A 144 14.12 2.33 5.12
CA SER A 144 14.98 2.61 6.29
C SER A 144 15.25 1.41 7.21
N SER A 145 14.27 0.58 7.53
CA SER A 145 14.38 -0.59 8.40
C SER A 145 13.55 -1.73 7.85
N ASN A 146 13.89 -2.98 8.17
CA ASN A 146 13.05 -4.13 7.83
C ASN A 146 11.76 -4.16 8.66
N PHE A 147 10.76 -4.86 8.16
CA PHE A 147 9.59 -5.26 8.93
C PHE A 147 9.98 -6.30 9.98
N ALA A 148 9.51 -6.11 11.20
CA ALA A 148 9.76 -7.02 12.29
C ALA A 148 8.85 -8.26 12.23
N VAL A 149 9.24 -9.29 12.97
CA VAL A 149 8.43 -10.49 13.25
C VAL A 149 7.04 -10.07 13.77
N GLY A 150 5.99 -10.73 13.32
CA GLY A 150 4.61 -10.42 13.68
C GLY A 150 3.99 -9.27 12.88
N SER A 151 4.71 -8.65 11.92
CA SER A 151 4.09 -7.82 10.90
C SER A 151 3.20 -8.68 10.01
N SER A 152 2.02 -8.16 9.64
CA SER A 152 1.00 -8.91 8.92
C SER A 152 0.44 -8.17 7.71
N PHE A 153 0.11 -8.94 6.69
CA PHE A 153 -0.32 -8.48 5.38
C PHE A 153 -1.45 -9.38 4.88
N TYR A 154 -2.58 -8.79 4.44
CA TYR A 154 -3.77 -9.49 3.97
C TYR A 154 -4.32 -8.88 2.70
#